data_25057ae3ac668303d4a018d7dba5a772
#
_entry.id   25057ae3ac668303d4a018d7dba5a772
#
_cell.length_a   1.000
_cell.length_b   1.000
_cell.length_c   1.000
_cell.angle_alpha   90.00
_cell.angle_beta   90.00
_cell.angle_gamma   90.00
#
_symmetry.space_group_name_H-M   'P 1'
#
loop_
_entity.id
_entity.type
_entity.pdbx_description
1 polymer ?
#
loop_
_entity_poly.entity_id
_entity_poly.type
_entity_poly.pdbx_seq_one_letter_code
_entity_poly.pdbx_strand_id
1 'polypeptide(L)'
;MIRLIPNRRRRCALLILLALSPLAPGLRAEGAITVFAAASLREALERQAAAYAAEGHRAPRLVFAASSTLARQLAAGAEAQLFLSADERWMANLGEARPLSSAPLLGNRLALLARRGTQPPCDAPEPCLRALPERLGESGRLALGDPQHVPAGRYGQAALTYYGLLPALKGRLLPADSVRTALAWIARGEAPLGLGYASDARVLPALEALAIIPGEAHPPIVYPLGRLLDAPQQGDGEAFEAFLRSPRARATWEKAGFTLLTSAPRP
;
A
#
# COMPACT_ATOMS: atom_id res chain seq x y z
N MET A 1 72.30 -69.79 22.52
CA MET A 1 71.47 -70.37 21.46
C MET A 1 70.14 -69.55 21.48
N ILE A 2 70.00 -68.61 20.59
CA ILE A 2 68.80 -67.76 20.50
C ILE A 2 68.10 -68.07 19.19
N ARG A 3 66.85 -68.57 19.23
CA ARG A 3 66.01 -68.83 18.05
C ARG A 3 65.12 -67.59 17.76
N LEU A 4 65.29 -67.07 16.57
CA LEU A 4 64.49 -65.97 16.03
C LEU A 4 63.15 -66.59 15.48
N ILE A 5 62.00 -65.87 15.87
CA ILE A 5 60.67 -66.16 15.37
C ILE A 5 60.32 -65.08 14.37
N PRO A 6 59.81 -65.37 13.14
CA PRO A 6 59.47 -64.31 12.19
C PRO A 6 58.09 -63.70 12.41
N ASN A 7 58.06 -62.39 12.34
CA ASN A 7 56.92 -61.54 12.56
C ASN A 7 56.02 -61.48 11.28
N ARG A 8 54.84 -62.08 11.33
CA ARG A 8 53.85 -62.02 10.23
C ARG A 8 53.10 -60.67 10.33
N ARG A 9 53.44 -59.72 9.47
CA ARG A 9 52.67 -58.49 9.27
C ARG A 9 51.34 -58.80 8.59
N ARG A 10 50.20 -58.72 9.34
CA ARG A 10 48.86 -58.70 8.79
C ARG A 10 48.59 -57.31 8.23
N ARG A 11 48.48 -57.16 6.94
CA ARG A 11 48.00 -55.98 6.23
C ARG A 11 46.49 -55.93 6.37
N CYS A 12 45.92 -55.08 7.26
CA CYS A 12 44.50 -54.71 7.22
C CYS A 12 44.30 -53.71 6.10
N ALA A 13 43.64 -54.12 5.04
CA ALA A 13 43.13 -53.21 4.01
C ALA A 13 41.87 -52.50 4.55
N LEU A 14 42.00 -51.22 4.86
CA LEU A 14 40.87 -50.37 5.27
C LEU A 14 40.16 -49.94 4.00
N LEU A 15 39.00 -50.56 3.70
CA LEU A 15 38.09 -50.14 2.65
C LEU A 15 37.34 -48.88 3.14
N ILE A 16 37.76 -47.69 2.67
CA ILE A 16 37.04 -46.45 2.86
C ILE A 16 35.86 -46.43 1.87
N LEU A 17 34.65 -46.74 2.36
CA LEU A 17 33.41 -46.54 1.62
C LEU A 17 33.14 -45.00 1.59
N LEU A 18 33.47 -44.35 0.47
CA LEU A 18 32.98 -42.98 0.20
C LEU A 18 31.47 -43.05 -0.01
N ALA A 19 30.71 -42.74 1.00
CA ALA A 19 29.27 -42.47 0.88
C ALA A 19 29.09 -41.19 0.07
N LEU A 20 28.73 -41.29 -1.23
CA LEU A 20 28.19 -40.21 -2.04
C LEU A 20 26.81 -39.88 -1.46
N SER A 21 26.76 -38.92 -0.50
CA SER A 21 25.50 -38.30 -0.13
C SER A 21 25.00 -37.48 -1.34
N PRO A 22 23.78 -37.73 -1.86
CA PRO A 22 23.21 -36.86 -2.86
C PRO A 22 23.11 -35.45 -2.21
N LEU A 23 23.77 -34.45 -2.82
CA LEU A 23 23.52 -33.05 -2.52
C LEU A 23 22.05 -32.82 -2.85
N ALA A 24 21.18 -32.82 -1.84
CA ALA A 24 19.84 -32.31 -1.97
C ALA A 24 19.97 -30.88 -2.52
N PRO A 25 19.25 -30.52 -3.60
CA PRO A 25 19.24 -29.14 -4.05
C PRO A 25 18.83 -28.29 -2.85
N GLY A 26 19.75 -27.43 -2.40
CA GLY A 26 19.50 -26.58 -1.25
C GLY A 26 18.18 -25.86 -1.48
N LEU A 27 17.20 -26.09 -0.61
CA LEU A 27 16.07 -25.19 -0.46
C LEU A 27 16.69 -23.81 -0.26
N ARG A 28 16.76 -23.01 -1.33
CA ARG A 28 16.96 -21.58 -1.16
C ARG A 28 15.86 -21.16 -0.18
N ALA A 29 16.25 -20.71 1.00
CA ALA A 29 15.33 -20.05 1.91
C ALA A 29 14.83 -18.82 1.15
N GLU A 30 13.72 -18.98 0.42
CA GLU A 30 13.05 -17.90 -0.28
C GLU A 30 12.71 -16.84 0.77
N GLY A 31 13.28 -15.65 0.62
CA GLY A 31 13.03 -14.53 1.51
C GLY A 31 11.55 -14.13 1.43
N ALA A 32 11.00 -13.49 2.46
CA ALA A 32 9.67 -12.91 2.35
C ALA A 32 9.65 -11.87 1.22
N ILE A 33 8.61 -11.87 0.38
CA ILE A 33 8.41 -10.84 -0.62
C ILE A 33 8.27 -9.45 0.04
N THR A 34 8.72 -8.42 -0.64
CA THR A 34 8.52 -7.03 -0.22
C THR A 34 7.41 -6.42 -1.06
N VAL A 35 6.46 -5.79 -0.38
CA VAL A 35 5.32 -5.11 -0.98
C VAL A 35 5.40 -3.62 -0.63
N PHE A 36 5.52 -2.77 -1.63
CA PHE A 36 5.42 -1.33 -1.50
C PHE A 36 3.98 -0.91 -1.69
N ALA A 37 3.38 -0.20 -0.74
CA ALA A 37 1.96 0.14 -0.79
C ALA A 37 1.68 1.58 -0.35
N ALA A 38 0.74 2.21 -1.02
CA ALA A 38 0.24 3.53 -0.64
C ALA A 38 -0.15 3.56 0.84
N ALA A 39 0.22 4.64 1.54
CA ALA A 39 0.04 4.79 2.99
C ALA A 39 -1.43 4.58 3.44
N SER A 40 -2.40 4.92 2.59
CA SER A 40 -3.84 4.71 2.85
C SER A 40 -4.27 3.24 2.92
N LEU A 41 -3.42 2.29 2.45
CA LEU A 41 -3.70 0.85 2.47
C LEU A 41 -3.23 0.16 3.76
N ARG A 42 -2.49 0.85 4.63
CA ARG A 42 -1.76 0.24 5.75
C ARG A 42 -2.60 -0.79 6.52
N GLU A 43 -3.65 -0.35 7.18
CA GLU A 43 -4.41 -1.21 8.11
C GLU A 43 -5.13 -2.35 7.38
N ALA A 44 -5.58 -2.09 6.16
CA ALA A 44 -6.24 -3.10 5.34
C ALA A 44 -5.24 -4.14 4.84
N LEU A 45 -4.08 -3.71 4.32
CA LEU A 45 -3.06 -4.60 3.79
C LEU A 45 -2.34 -5.39 4.88
N GLU A 46 -2.14 -4.82 6.07
CA GLU A 46 -1.62 -5.55 7.24
C GLU A 46 -2.55 -6.70 7.64
N ARG A 47 -3.88 -6.47 7.61
CA ARG A 47 -4.87 -7.55 7.84
C ARG A 47 -4.84 -8.61 6.74
N GLN A 48 -4.66 -8.22 5.48
CA GLN A 48 -4.51 -9.16 4.37
C GLN A 48 -3.24 -10.01 4.52
N ALA A 49 -2.12 -9.39 4.86
CA ALA A 49 -0.86 -10.09 5.10
C ALA A 49 -0.97 -11.09 6.27
N ALA A 50 -1.65 -10.70 7.35
CA ALA A 50 -1.92 -11.59 8.47
C ALA A 50 -2.83 -12.76 8.08
N ALA A 51 -3.87 -12.52 7.27
CA ALA A 51 -4.76 -13.57 6.77
C ALA A 51 -4.02 -14.54 5.83
N TYR A 52 -3.15 -14.03 4.96
CA TYR A 52 -2.29 -14.83 4.07
C TYR A 52 -1.32 -15.71 4.87
N ALA A 53 -0.71 -15.16 5.92
CA ALA A 53 0.17 -15.92 6.81
C ALA A 53 -0.58 -17.02 7.59
N ALA A 54 -1.83 -16.76 7.99
CA ALA A 54 -2.67 -17.75 8.68
C ALA A 54 -3.05 -18.95 7.79
N GLU A 55 -2.90 -18.83 6.46
CA GLU A 55 -3.05 -19.94 5.50
C GLU A 55 -1.76 -20.79 5.33
N GLY A 56 -0.72 -20.50 6.11
CA GLY A 56 0.56 -21.20 6.07
C GLY A 56 1.59 -20.58 5.11
N HIS A 57 1.27 -19.46 4.48
CA HIS A 57 2.19 -18.73 3.63
C HIS A 57 3.15 -17.86 4.44
N ARG A 58 4.28 -17.50 3.85
CA ARG A 58 5.20 -16.55 4.46
C ARG A 58 4.63 -15.12 4.41
N ALA A 59 4.57 -14.45 5.56
CA ALA A 59 4.10 -13.06 5.63
C ALA A 59 4.96 -12.13 4.77
N PRO A 60 4.37 -11.29 3.89
CA PRO A 60 5.10 -10.30 3.12
C PRO A 60 5.64 -9.19 4.03
N ARG A 61 6.79 -8.63 3.65
CA ARG A 61 7.31 -7.39 4.23
C ARG A 61 6.58 -6.20 3.60
N LEU A 62 5.91 -5.39 4.40
CA LEU A 62 5.13 -4.24 3.93
C LEU A 62 5.89 -2.93 4.15
N VAL A 63 5.95 -2.09 3.12
CA VAL A 63 6.56 -0.75 3.16
C VAL A 63 5.50 0.26 2.73
N PHE A 64 5.25 1.26 3.57
CA PHE A 64 4.19 2.24 3.35
C PHE A 64 4.72 3.67 3.25
N ALA A 65 4.36 4.38 2.19
CA ALA A 65 4.61 5.80 1.99
C ALA A 65 3.60 6.37 0.96
N ALA A 66 3.75 7.63 0.56
CA ALA A 66 3.01 8.14 -0.59
C ALA A 66 3.40 7.36 -1.86
N SER A 67 2.43 7.11 -2.74
CA SER A 67 2.69 6.38 -4.00
C SER A 67 3.80 7.00 -4.83
N SER A 68 3.90 8.33 -4.85
CA SER A 68 4.97 9.06 -5.51
C SER A 68 6.37 8.74 -4.96
N THR A 69 6.49 8.66 -3.65
CA THR A 69 7.76 8.33 -2.96
C THR A 69 8.17 6.90 -3.29
N LEU A 70 7.23 5.95 -3.19
CA LEU A 70 7.47 4.55 -3.47
C LEU A 70 7.82 4.30 -4.94
N ALA A 71 7.09 4.93 -5.88
CA ALA A 71 7.38 4.82 -7.31
C ALA A 71 8.79 5.32 -7.64
N ARG A 72 9.21 6.47 -7.07
CA ARG A 72 10.58 6.98 -7.25
C ARG A 72 11.64 6.07 -6.64
N GLN A 73 11.40 5.49 -5.47
CA GLN A 73 12.32 4.53 -4.85
C GLN A 73 12.47 3.27 -5.73
N LEU A 74 11.37 2.73 -6.24
CA LEU A 74 11.38 1.58 -7.15
C LEU A 74 12.09 1.90 -8.46
N ALA A 75 11.83 3.06 -9.07
CA ALA A 75 12.53 3.52 -10.28
C ALA A 75 14.04 3.72 -10.04
N ALA A 76 14.45 4.06 -8.82
CA ALA A 76 15.85 4.16 -8.40
C ALA A 76 16.49 2.82 -8.00
N GLY A 77 15.79 1.69 -8.20
CA GLY A 77 16.33 0.35 -7.98
C GLY A 77 16.00 -0.29 -6.62
N ALA A 78 15.09 0.29 -5.82
CA ALA A 78 14.63 -0.38 -4.62
C ALA A 78 13.97 -1.73 -4.97
N GLU A 79 14.23 -2.76 -4.16
CA GLU A 79 13.73 -4.11 -4.39
C GLU A 79 12.34 -4.30 -3.78
N ALA A 80 11.37 -4.67 -4.61
CA ALA A 80 10.06 -5.14 -4.20
C ALA A 80 9.48 -6.04 -5.29
N GLN A 81 8.57 -6.94 -4.91
CA GLN A 81 7.85 -7.81 -5.85
C GLN A 81 6.55 -7.15 -6.29
N LEU A 82 5.88 -6.44 -5.38
CA LEU A 82 4.59 -5.81 -5.65
C LEU A 82 4.60 -4.32 -5.29
N PHE A 83 3.87 -3.54 -6.08
CA PHE A 83 3.58 -2.14 -5.82
C PHE A 83 2.07 -1.87 -5.90
N LEU A 84 1.48 -1.33 -4.83
CA LEU A 84 0.08 -0.89 -4.77
C LEU A 84 0.05 0.64 -4.71
N SER A 85 -0.31 1.27 -5.80
CA SER A 85 -0.43 2.73 -5.90
C SER A 85 -1.84 3.19 -5.54
N ALA A 86 -2.00 4.41 -5.02
CA ALA A 86 -3.29 5.07 -4.81
C ALA A 86 -3.77 5.88 -6.04
N ASP A 87 -3.04 5.84 -7.13
CA ASP A 87 -3.47 6.32 -8.44
C ASP A 87 -2.76 5.60 -9.59
N GLU A 88 -3.36 5.68 -10.77
CA GLU A 88 -2.82 5.07 -11.98
C GLU A 88 -1.59 5.81 -12.52
N ARG A 89 -1.47 7.11 -12.28
CA ARG A 89 -0.36 7.92 -12.78
C ARG A 89 1.00 7.44 -12.25
N TRP A 90 1.11 7.18 -10.94
CA TRP A 90 2.38 6.70 -10.37
C TRP A 90 2.69 5.26 -10.76
N MET A 91 1.65 4.46 -11.03
CA MET A 91 1.84 3.13 -11.60
C MET A 91 2.38 3.22 -13.04
N ALA A 92 1.80 4.09 -13.88
CA ALA A 92 2.28 4.32 -15.24
C ALA A 92 3.71 4.85 -15.27
N ASN A 93 4.03 5.87 -14.46
CA ASN A 93 5.39 6.42 -14.35
C ASN A 93 6.43 5.35 -13.95
N LEU A 94 6.06 4.41 -13.07
CA LEU A 94 6.94 3.29 -12.74
C LEU A 94 7.10 2.34 -13.93
N GLY A 95 6.02 2.07 -14.67
CA GLY A 95 6.06 1.21 -15.86
C GLY A 95 6.93 1.74 -16.99
N GLU A 96 7.15 3.07 -17.08
CA GLU A 96 8.11 3.68 -18.00
C GLU A 96 9.57 3.42 -17.57
N ALA A 97 9.82 3.23 -16.28
CA ALA A 97 11.16 3.06 -15.71
C ALA A 97 11.55 1.59 -15.50
N ARG A 98 10.57 0.69 -15.28
CA ARG A 98 10.82 -0.73 -14.97
C ARG A 98 9.78 -1.66 -15.60
N PRO A 99 10.17 -2.89 -15.98
CA PRO A 99 9.22 -3.90 -16.45
C PRO A 99 8.15 -4.20 -15.39
N LEU A 100 6.88 -3.97 -15.74
CA LEU A 100 5.77 -4.01 -14.80
C LEU A 100 4.52 -4.61 -15.46
N SER A 101 3.89 -5.59 -14.79
CA SER A 101 2.53 -6.03 -15.10
C SER A 101 1.58 -5.41 -14.08
N SER A 102 0.57 -4.66 -14.49
CA SER A 102 -0.35 -4.02 -13.56
C SER A 102 -1.80 -4.10 -14.01
N ALA A 103 -2.70 -4.14 -13.02
CA ALA A 103 -4.13 -4.09 -13.24
C ALA A 103 -4.84 -3.38 -12.06
N PRO A 104 -6.02 -2.78 -12.27
CA PRO A 104 -6.85 -2.27 -11.20
C PRO A 104 -7.09 -3.33 -10.11
N LEU A 105 -7.04 -2.92 -8.85
CA LEU A 105 -7.36 -3.78 -7.71
C LEU A 105 -8.51 -3.21 -6.90
N LEU A 106 -8.42 -1.96 -6.46
CA LEU A 106 -9.39 -1.35 -5.55
C LEU A 106 -9.89 -0.01 -6.08
N GLY A 107 -11.14 0.28 -5.76
CA GLY A 107 -11.73 1.61 -5.82
C GLY A 107 -11.86 2.23 -4.44
N ASN A 108 -11.95 3.57 -4.39
CA ASN A 108 -12.18 4.33 -3.17
C ASN A 108 -13.03 5.58 -3.46
N ARG A 109 -13.36 6.33 -2.41
CA ARG A 109 -14.06 7.62 -2.52
C ARG A 109 -13.29 8.67 -1.76
N LEU A 110 -13.31 9.91 -2.25
CA LEU A 110 -12.76 11.06 -1.54
C LEU A 110 -13.74 11.51 -0.45
N ALA A 111 -13.20 12.01 0.66
CA ALA A 111 -14.01 12.48 1.78
C ALA A 111 -13.42 13.74 2.42
N LEU A 112 -14.31 14.59 2.91
CA LEU A 112 -13.98 15.65 3.88
C LEU A 112 -13.98 15.01 5.28
N LEU A 113 -12.87 15.14 5.98
CA LEU A 113 -12.60 14.48 7.25
C LEU A 113 -12.38 15.50 8.36
N ALA A 114 -12.85 15.15 9.57
CA ALA A 114 -12.61 15.88 10.80
C ALA A 114 -12.18 14.92 11.91
N ARG A 115 -11.64 15.46 13.00
CA ARG A 115 -11.54 14.70 14.24
C ARG A 115 -12.95 14.43 14.77
N ARG A 116 -13.21 13.22 15.17
CA ARG A 116 -14.54 12.78 15.61
C ARG A 116 -15.12 13.69 16.69
N GLY A 117 -16.35 14.14 16.48
CA GLY A 117 -17.10 14.98 17.43
C GLY A 117 -16.65 16.43 17.51
N THR A 118 -15.77 16.93 16.62
CA THR A 118 -15.31 18.32 16.66
C THR A 118 -15.99 19.25 15.67
N GLN A 119 -16.74 18.70 14.71
CA GLN A 119 -17.44 19.45 13.69
C GLN A 119 -18.91 19.05 13.65
N PRO A 120 -19.84 19.97 13.36
CA PRO A 120 -21.23 19.61 13.16
C PRO A 120 -21.37 18.72 11.91
N PRO A 121 -22.33 17.77 11.91
CA PRO A 121 -22.62 16.94 10.75
C PRO A 121 -23.01 17.78 9.55
N CYS A 122 -22.87 17.20 8.36
CA CYS A 122 -23.31 17.83 7.12
C CYS A 122 -24.58 17.11 6.60
N ASP A 123 -25.59 17.86 6.24
CA ASP A 123 -26.83 17.32 5.68
C ASP A 123 -26.62 16.80 4.23
N ALA A 124 -25.73 17.46 3.48
CA ALA A 124 -25.37 17.07 2.13
C ALA A 124 -23.90 17.45 1.78
N PRO A 125 -23.26 16.74 0.84
CA PRO A 125 -21.85 16.99 0.49
C PRO A 125 -21.59 18.41 -0.04
N GLU A 126 -22.38 18.90 -0.98
CA GLU A 126 -22.11 20.19 -1.63
C GLU A 126 -22.22 21.39 -0.67
N PRO A 127 -23.30 21.56 0.11
CA PRO A 127 -23.36 22.62 1.12
C PRO A 127 -22.21 22.54 2.13
N CYS A 128 -21.84 21.33 2.52
CA CYS A 128 -20.72 21.08 3.43
C CYS A 128 -19.39 21.60 2.87
N LEU A 129 -19.13 21.33 1.61
CA LEU A 129 -17.90 21.77 0.93
C LEU A 129 -17.90 23.27 0.70
N ARG A 130 -19.03 23.86 0.28
CA ARG A 130 -19.15 25.31 0.10
C ARG A 130 -18.92 26.09 1.40
N ALA A 131 -19.29 25.52 2.55
CA ALA A 131 -19.05 26.10 3.88
C ALA A 131 -17.61 25.87 4.39
N LEU A 132 -16.68 25.28 3.62
CA LEU A 132 -15.31 25.03 4.06
C LEU A 132 -14.59 26.25 4.61
N PRO A 133 -14.63 27.45 3.97
CA PRO A 133 -13.95 28.63 4.50
C PRO A 133 -14.45 29.02 5.90
N GLU A 134 -15.75 28.90 6.14
CA GLU A 134 -16.41 29.22 7.44
C GLU A 134 -16.10 28.15 8.48
N ARG A 135 -16.19 26.85 8.09
CA ARG A 135 -15.90 25.70 8.96
C ARG A 135 -14.45 25.64 9.43
N LEU A 136 -13.53 26.17 8.63
CA LEU A 136 -12.13 26.30 9.02
C LEU A 136 -11.91 27.40 10.08
N GLY A 137 -12.89 28.31 10.27
CA GLY A 137 -12.70 29.51 11.12
C GLY A 137 -11.68 30.48 10.53
N GLU A 138 -11.26 31.46 11.28
CA GLU A 138 -10.38 32.54 10.78
C GLU A 138 -8.97 32.07 10.45
N SER A 139 -8.36 31.26 11.32
CA SER A 139 -6.96 30.82 11.21
C SER A 139 -6.79 29.35 10.79
N GLY A 140 -7.88 28.56 10.70
CA GLY A 140 -7.81 27.14 10.40
C GLY A 140 -7.36 26.88 8.97
N ARG A 141 -6.63 25.78 8.80
CA ARG A 141 -6.10 25.33 7.51
C ARG A 141 -6.67 23.96 7.17
N LEU A 142 -6.87 23.70 5.87
CA LEU A 142 -7.34 22.44 5.34
C LEU A 142 -6.15 21.51 5.08
N ALA A 143 -6.05 20.43 5.84
CA ALA A 143 -4.99 19.43 5.64
C ALA A 143 -5.30 18.54 4.44
N LEU A 144 -4.29 18.30 3.59
CA LEU A 144 -4.39 17.38 2.45
C LEU A 144 -2.99 16.88 2.06
N GLY A 145 -2.91 15.79 1.32
CA GLY A 145 -1.64 15.43 0.67
C GLY A 145 -1.20 16.56 -0.29
N ASP A 146 0.11 16.71 -0.51
CA ASP A 146 0.60 17.71 -1.46
C ASP A 146 0.03 17.45 -2.87
N PRO A 147 -0.76 18.37 -3.44
CA PRO A 147 -1.38 18.19 -4.75
C PRO A 147 -0.41 17.98 -5.91
N GLN A 148 0.84 18.38 -5.76
CA GLN A 148 1.84 18.22 -6.82
C GLN A 148 2.22 16.76 -7.04
N HIS A 149 2.22 15.93 -5.98
CA HIS A 149 2.74 14.57 -6.07
C HIS A 149 1.98 13.52 -5.26
N VAL A 150 1.21 13.88 -4.21
CA VAL A 150 0.44 12.91 -3.42
C VAL A 150 -0.92 12.64 -4.05
N PRO A 151 -1.31 11.38 -4.33
CA PRO A 151 -2.59 11.06 -4.97
C PRO A 151 -3.82 11.72 -4.29
N ALA A 152 -3.96 11.56 -2.98
CA ALA A 152 -5.07 12.16 -2.22
C ALA A 152 -5.15 13.69 -2.38
N GLY A 153 -4.00 14.35 -2.44
CA GLY A 153 -3.92 15.80 -2.65
C GLY A 153 -4.37 16.20 -4.05
N ARG A 154 -4.00 15.44 -5.07
CA ARG A 154 -4.44 15.66 -6.46
C ARG A 154 -5.96 15.52 -6.61
N TYR A 155 -6.54 14.47 -6.02
CA TYR A 155 -8.00 14.30 -6.00
C TYR A 155 -8.66 15.41 -5.20
N GLY A 156 -8.09 15.80 -4.05
CA GLY A 156 -8.56 16.92 -3.24
C GLY A 156 -8.53 18.24 -4.01
N GLN A 157 -7.44 18.54 -4.70
CA GLN A 157 -7.32 19.74 -5.52
C GLN A 157 -8.35 19.76 -6.66
N ALA A 158 -8.56 18.63 -7.33
CA ALA A 158 -9.57 18.51 -8.38
C ALA A 158 -10.97 18.84 -7.84
N ALA A 159 -11.34 18.27 -6.68
CA ALA A 159 -12.62 18.56 -6.03
C ALA A 159 -12.75 20.04 -5.62
N LEU A 160 -11.71 20.63 -5.01
CA LEU A 160 -11.73 22.04 -4.67
C LEU A 160 -11.84 22.94 -5.92
N THR A 161 -11.23 22.54 -7.02
CA THR A 161 -11.36 23.25 -8.30
C THR A 161 -12.79 23.15 -8.85
N TYR A 162 -13.37 21.94 -8.85
CA TYR A 162 -14.74 21.69 -9.31
C TYR A 162 -15.77 22.60 -8.59
N TYR A 163 -15.63 22.75 -7.26
CA TYR A 163 -16.51 23.59 -6.45
C TYR A 163 -16.12 25.08 -6.44
N GLY A 164 -15.05 25.48 -7.15
CA GLY A 164 -14.58 26.88 -7.19
C GLY A 164 -14.02 27.39 -5.86
N LEU A 165 -13.52 26.49 -4.99
CA LEU A 165 -13.11 26.84 -3.61
C LEU A 165 -11.65 27.27 -3.49
N LEU A 166 -10.81 27.04 -4.49
CA LEU A 166 -9.38 27.38 -4.42
C LEU A 166 -9.10 28.84 -4.12
N PRO A 167 -9.82 29.85 -4.71
CA PRO A 167 -9.58 31.25 -4.37
C PRO A 167 -9.85 31.57 -2.90
N ALA A 168 -10.95 31.04 -2.35
CA ALA A 168 -11.34 31.26 -0.95
C ALA A 168 -10.40 30.55 0.05
N LEU A 169 -9.69 29.51 -0.39
CA LEU A 169 -8.74 28.74 0.40
C LEU A 169 -7.29 29.13 0.14
N LYS A 170 -7.04 30.21 -0.61
CA LYS A 170 -5.66 30.69 -0.88
C LYS A 170 -4.90 30.92 0.44
N GLY A 171 -3.74 30.30 0.58
CA GLY A 171 -2.91 30.35 1.79
C GLY A 171 -3.44 29.53 2.97
N ARG A 172 -4.60 28.87 2.82
CA ARG A 172 -5.22 28.05 3.87
C ARG A 172 -5.10 26.55 3.62
N LEU A 173 -4.44 26.12 2.56
CA LEU A 173 -4.10 24.73 2.35
C LEU A 173 -2.87 24.35 3.18
N LEU A 174 -2.90 23.17 3.78
CA LEU A 174 -1.80 22.58 4.55
C LEU A 174 -1.35 21.29 3.86
N PRO A 175 -0.43 21.36 2.87
CA PRO A 175 0.02 20.21 2.12
C PRO A 175 0.95 19.34 2.98
N ALA A 176 0.78 18.03 2.86
CA ALA A 176 1.56 16.99 3.54
C ALA A 176 2.25 16.07 2.54
N ASP A 177 3.35 15.48 2.94
CA ASP A 177 4.11 14.49 2.15
C ASP A 177 3.35 13.16 1.90
N SER A 178 2.32 12.90 2.69
CA SER A 178 1.40 11.77 2.51
C SER A 178 0.00 12.07 3.03
N VAL A 179 -1.00 11.30 2.60
CA VAL A 179 -2.36 11.42 3.17
C VAL A 179 -2.34 11.11 4.66
N ARG A 180 -1.52 10.17 5.13
CA ARG A 180 -1.45 9.80 6.56
C ARG A 180 -0.87 10.91 7.42
N THR A 181 0.11 11.66 6.92
CA THR A 181 0.62 12.86 7.59
C THR A 181 -0.48 13.93 7.74
N ALA A 182 -1.22 14.22 6.66
CA ALA A 182 -2.35 15.14 6.71
C ALA A 182 -3.40 14.71 7.73
N LEU A 183 -3.77 13.43 7.74
CA LEU A 183 -4.77 12.88 8.67
C LEU A 183 -4.29 12.87 10.12
N ALA A 184 -3.00 12.70 10.36
CA ALA A 184 -2.42 12.79 11.69
C ALA A 184 -2.56 14.22 12.28
N TRP A 185 -2.44 15.28 11.47
CA TRP A 185 -2.68 16.65 11.92
C TRP A 185 -4.13 16.87 12.35
N ILE A 186 -5.10 16.30 11.61
CA ILE A 186 -6.51 16.35 11.99
C ILE A 186 -6.75 15.60 13.31
N ALA A 187 -6.22 14.37 13.42
CA ALA A 187 -6.39 13.55 14.61
C ALA A 187 -5.84 14.22 15.89
N ARG A 188 -4.73 14.97 15.76
CA ARG A 188 -4.13 15.75 16.86
C ARG A 188 -4.77 17.11 17.09
N GLY A 189 -5.68 17.55 16.22
CA GLY A 189 -6.32 18.86 16.30
C GLY A 189 -5.47 20.04 15.77
N GLU A 190 -4.39 19.75 15.05
CA GLU A 190 -3.52 20.76 14.41
C GLU A 190 -4.15 21.33 13.13
N ALA A 191 -5.07 20.59 12.53
CA ALA A 191 -5.94 21.05 11.46
C ALA A 191 -7.39 20.70 11.78
N PRO A 192 -8.37 21.63 11.64
CA PRO A 192 -9.76 21.34 11.93
C PRO A 192 -10.41 20.38 10.94
N LEU A 193 -9.97 20.42 9.68
CA LEU A 193 -10.51 19.65 8.56
C LEU A 193 -9.41 19.21 7.61
N GLY A 194 -9.69 18.17 6.82
CA GLY A 194 -8.82 17.79 5.73
C GLY A 194 -9.50 16.89 4.70
N LEU A 195 -8.80 16.69 3.59
CA LEU A 195 -9.21 15.80 2.50
C LEU A 195 -8.40 14.51 2.54
N GLY A 196 -9.12 13.40 2.56
CA GLY A 196 -8.59 12.06 2.53
C GLY A 196 -9.58 11.10 1.89
N TYR A 197 -9.51 9.84 2.22
CA TYR A 197 -10.38 8.82 1.64
C TYR A 197 -11.48 8.37 2.63
N ALA A 198 -12.60 7.92 2.09
CA ALA A 198 -13.67 7.34 2.91
C ALA A 198 -13.20 6.13 3.71
N SER A 199 -12.25 5.35 3.17
CA SER A 199 -11.59 4.25 3.87
C SER A 199 -10.83 4.70 5.12
N ASP A 200 -10.27 5.91 5.13
CA ASP A 200 -9.52 6.43 6.29
C ASP A 200 -10.42 6.59 7.52
N ALA A 201 -11.66 7.08 7.34
CA ALA A 201 -12.63 7.19 8.43
C ALA A 201 -13.10 5.82 8.97
N ARG A 202 -12.96 4.75 8.18
CA ARG A 202 -13.29 3.38 8.58
C ARG A 202 -12.20 2.73 9.44
N VAL A 203 -10.94 3.07 9.16
CA VAL A 203 -9.78 2.42 9.79
C VAL A 203 -9.12 3.28 10.87
N LEU A 204 -9.39 4.59 10.91
CA LEU A 204 -8.86 5.53 11.90
C LEU A 204 -9.97 5.99 12.87
N PRO A 205 -10.09 5.41 14.07
CA PRO A 205 -11.18 5.70 15.00
C PRO A 205 -11.28 7.18 15.45
N ALA A 206 -10.15 7.90 15.42
CA ALA A 206 -10.09 9.31 15.79
C ALA A 206 -10.75 10.22 14.75
N LEU A 207 -11.02 9.73 13.54
CA LEU A 207 -11.56 10.52 12.44
C LEU A 207 -13.00 10.11 12.11
N GLU A 208 -13.70 11.03 11.49
CA GLU A 208 -15.01 10.80 10.87
C GLU A 208 -15.10 11.51 9.53
N ALA A 209 -15.88 10.93 8.61
CA ALA A 209 -16.21 11.56 7.35
C ALA A 209 -17.44 12.45 7.53
N LEU A 210 -17.27 13.76 7.35
CA LEU A 210 -18.38 14.71 7.34
C LEU A 210 -19.16 14.65 6.04
N ALA A 211 -18.45 14.46 4.93
CA ALA A 211 -19.05 14.33 3.61
C ALA A 211 -18.22 13.39 2.73
N ILE A 212 -18.90 12.57 1.95
CA ILE A 212 -18.29 11.86 0.83
C ILE A 212 -18.40 12.76 -0.38
N ILE A 213 -17.27 13.08 -1.00
CA ILE A 213 -17.21 13.97 -2.15
C ILE A 213 -17.75 13.22 -3.38
N PRO A 214 -18.70 13.81 -4.13
CA PRO A 214 -19.27 13.21 -5.33
C PRO A 214 -18.21 12.86 -6.39
N GLY A 215 -18.41 11.74 -7.07
CA GLY A 215 -17.42 11.20 -8.03
C GLY A 215 -17.18 12.08 -9.27
N GLU A 216 -18.12 12.95 -9.60
CA GLU A 216 -17.99 13.94 -10.70
C GLU A 216 -17.02 15.08 -10.36
N ALA A 217 -16.73 15.31 -9.08
CA ALA A 217 -15.84 16.37 -8.62
C ALA A 217 -14.34 16.03 -8.73
N HIS A 218 -13.99 14.80 -9.04
CA HIS A 218 -12.61 14.36 -9.19
C HIS A 218 -12.50 13.13 -10.12
N PRO A 219 -11.33 12.85 -10.70
CA PRO A 219 -11.13 11.61 -11.44
C PRO A 219 -11.42 10.36 -10.58
N PRO A 220 -11.81 9.23 -11.18
CA PRO A 220 -12.00 7.98 -10.47
C PRO A 220 -10.78 7.61 -9.61
N ILE A 221 -11.01 7.20 -8.36
CA ILE A 221 -9.95 6.77 -7.47
C ILE A 221 -9.74 5.27 -7.64
N VAL A 222 -8.68 4.92 -8.35
CA VAL A 222 -8.29 3.54 -8.64
C VAL A 222 -6.95 3.26 -7.99
N TYR A 223 -6.86 2.14 -7.29
CA TYR A 223 -5.63 1.59 -6.76
C TYR A 223 -5.19 0.41 -7.64
N PRO A 224 -4.28 0.62 -8.57
CA PRO A 224 -3.69 -0.48 -9.32
C PRO A 224 -2.70 -1.26 -8.44
N LEU A 225 -2.65 -2.57 -8.67
CA LEU A 225 -1.60 -3.46 -8.20
C LEU A 225 -0.68 -3.76 -9.36
N GLY A 226 0.60 -3.53 -9.19
CA GLY A 226 1.67 -3.83 -10.13
C GLY A 226 2.62 -4.87 -9.59
N ARG A 227 3.02 -5.84 -10.42
CA ARG A 227 4.06 -6.81 -10.16
C ARG A 227 5.29 -6.45 -10.98
N LEU A 228 6.44 -6.28 -10.31
CA LEU A 228 7.72 -5.99 -10.96
C LEU A 228 8.28 -7.27 -11.57
N LEU A 229 8.45 -7.30 -12.90
CA LEU A 229 8.80 -8.51 -13.64
C LEU A 229 10.30 -8.85 -13.57
N ASP A 230 11.13 -7.88 -13.19
CA ASP A 230 12.57 -8.01 -12.96
C ASP A 230 12.94 -8.31 -11.50
N ALA A 231 11.95 -8.40 -10.60
CA ALA A 231 12.17 -8.73 -9.20
C ALA A 231 12.41 -10.24 -9.00
N PRO A 232 13.18 -10.66 -7.99
CA PRO A 232 13.29 -12.06 -7.61
C PRO A 232 11.98 -12.61 -7.04
N GLN A 233 11.87 -13.94 -6.88
CA GLN A 233 10.72 -14.60 -6.20
C GLN A 233 9.36 -14.30 -6.86
N GLN A 234 9.29 -14.36 -8.18
CA GLN A 234 8.08 -14.07 -8.95
C GLN A 234 6.86 -14.90 -8.50
N GLY A 235 7.05 -16.22 -8.25
CA GLY A 235 5.97 -17.12 -7.83
C GLY A 235 5.29 -16.70 -6.53
N ASP A 236 6.05 -16.25 -5.52
CA ASP A 236 5.50 -15.77 -4.24
C ASP A 236 4.77 -14.44 -4.44
N GLY A 237 5.29 -13.57 -5.32
CA GLY A 237 4.61 -12.33 -5.71
C GLY A 237 3.27 -12.59 -6.38
N GLU A 238 3.22 -13.55 -7.32
CA GLU A 238 1.99 -14.00 -8.00
C GLU A 238 0.98 -14.59 -7.02
N ALA A 239 1.44 -15.43 -6.10
CA ALA A 239 0.58 -16.05 -5.10
C ALA A 239 -0.08 -15.01 -4.19
N PHE A 240 0.68 -14.02 -3.71
CA PHE A 240 0.12 -12.95 -2.88
C PHE A 240 -0.79 -12.00 -3.69
N GLU A 241 -0.44 -11.67 -4.95
CA GLU A 241 -1.33 -10.93 -5.86
C GLU A 241 -2.67 -11.67 -6.05
N ALA A 242 -2.63 -12.98 -6.33
CA ALA A 242 -3.83 -13.79 -6.49
C ALA A 242 -4.68 -13.82 -5.20
N PHE A 243 -4.04 -13.93 -4.04
CA PHE A 243 -4.72 -13.85 -2.75
C PHE A 243 -5.44 -12.51 -2.58
N LEU A 244 -4.78 -11.37 -2.85
CA LEU A 244 -5.37 -10.03 -2.71
C LEU A 244 -6.58 -9.80 -3.63
N ARG A 245 -6.68 -10.54 -4.74
CA ARG A 245 -7.82 -10.53 -5.69
C ARG A 245 -8.91 -11.55 -5.34
N SER A 246 -8.68 -12.42 -4.37
CA SER A 246 -9.58 -13.52 -4.03
C SER A 246 -10.89 -13.05 -3.40
N PRO A 247 -11.95 -13.85 -3.45
CA PRO A 247 -13.20 -13.60 -2.71
C PRO A 247 -12.98 -13.47 -1.19
N ARG A 248 -11.98 -14.16 -0.66
CA ARG A 248 -11.61 -14.11 0.77
C ARG A 248 -11.04 -12.74 1.15
N ALA A 249 -10.16 -12.18 0.33
CA ALA A 249 -9.61 -10.84 0.54
C ALA A 249 -10.68 -9.75 0.41
N ARG A 250 -11.72 -9.97 -0.41
CA ARG A 250 -12.81 -9.01 -0.66
C ARG A 250 -13.44 -8.48 0.63
N ALA A 251 -13.83 -9.37 1.55
CA ALA A 251 -14.49 -8.98 2.80
C ALA A 251 -13.62 -8.04 3.65
N THR A 252 -12.30 -8.26 3.68
CA THR A 252 -11.35 -7.41 4.40
C THR A 252 -11.23 -6.03 3.74
N TRP A 253 -11.18 -5.97 2.40
CA TRP A 253 -11.16 -4.71 1.66
C TRP A 253 -12.44 -3.90 1.87
N GLU A 254 -13.61 -4.52 1.75
CA GLU A 254 -14.92 -3.89 1.91
C GLU A 254 -15.12 -3.38 3.35
N LYS A 255 -14.73 -4.17 4.36
CA LYS A 255 -14.75 -3.75 5.77
C LYS A 255 -13.87 -2.50 6.01
N ALA A 256 -12.76 -2.39 5.30
CA ALA A 256 -11.88 -1.22 5.36
C ALA A 256 -12.39 -0.03 4.51
N GLY A 257 -13.51 -0.17 3.78
CA GLY A 257 -14.12 0.89 2.99
C GLY A 257 -13.66 0.98 1.53
N PHE A 258 -12.92 -0.02 1.05
CA PHE A 258 -12.54 -0.14 -0.36
C PHE A 258 -13.57 -0.97 -1.13
N THR A 259 -13.61 -0.77 -2.46
CA THR A 259 -14.35 -1.63 -3.39
C THR A 259 -13.34 -2.47 -4.16
N LEU A 260 -13.47 -3.80 -4.15
CA LEU A 260 -12.65 -4.65 -5.00
C LEU A 260 -13.12 -4.54 -6.45
N LEU A 261 -12.23 -4.09 -7.31
CA LEU A 261 -12.50 -3.99 -8.75
C LEU A 261 -12.20 -5.34 -9.40
N THR A 262 -13.17 -5.86 -10.13
CA THR A 262 -12.93 -7.00 -11.03
C THR A 262 -12.19 -6.47 -12.25
N SER A 263 -10.99 -6.96 -12.51
CA SER A 263 -10.39 -6.73 -13.81
C SER A 263 -11.32 -7.34 -14.86
N ALA A 264 -11.89 -6.50 -15.74
CA ALA A 264 -12.48 -7.04 -16.93
C ALA A 264 -11.40 -7.87 -17.67
N PRO A 265 -11.73 -9.06 -18.18
CA PRO A 265 -10.78 -9.77 -19.02
C PRO A 265 -10.41 -8.82 -20.16
N ARG A 266 -9.10 -8.58 -20.35
CA ARG A 266 -8.64 -7.84 -21.52
C ARG A 266 -9.00 -8.66 -22.74
N PRO A 267 -9.56 -8.00 -23.80
CA PRO A 267 -9.81 -8.67 -25.06
C PRO A 267 -8.54 -9.22 -25.71
#